data_eb211bbcad08a0f55e8d19caab6efe13
#
_entry.id   eb211bbcad08a0f55e8d19caab6efe13
#
_cell.length_a   1.000
_cell.length_b   1.000
_cell.length_c   1.000
_cell.angle_alpha   90.00
_cell.angle_beta   90.00
_cell.angle_gamma   90.00
#
_symmetry.space_group_name_H-M   'P 1'
#
loop_
_entity.id
_entity.type
_entity.pdbx_description
1 polymer ?
#
loop_
_entity_poly.entity_id
_entity_poly.type
_entity_poly.pdbx_seq_one_letter_code
_entity_poly.pdbx_strand_id
1 'polypeptide(L)'
;ADRPSSTAAATRPPVSRPDERDNGEAERVVNEHGRILRDNVYGTIDEDVWRRDFTANALYYNIADFSVWDYVGGFEDVLARRLKLIGDPETRYREDPVRMLRAARFEAKLGFSYDPATAEPIGALRELLAGVPAARLFDETLKLFLTGHGTSSLAVLRAHGLLEVLLPNVGRFLAKYPGSPVEKLLVRGLQNTDERVRADRPVTPTFLFAILLYGPIGLEIEAAPRERWNDTGTILDAVDAAVRAIQPRVSLPRRFSLGVRDMFAMQPRLESPRGRRALRLHENPRFR
;
A
#
# COMPACT_ATOMS: atom_id res chain seq x y z
N ALA A 1 27.76 -17.18 -32.29
CA ALA A 1 27.36 -17.95 -31.10
C ALA A 1 25.85 -17.84 -30.97
N ASP A 2 25.17 -18.89 -31.41
CA ASP A 2 23.71 -18.98 -31.48
C ASP A 2 23.10 -19.01 -30.09
N ARG A 3 22.10 -18.13 -29.87
CA ARG A 3 21.18 -18.25 -28.75
C ARG A 3 20.11 -19.28 -29.13
N PRO A 4 19.84 -20.28 -28.31
CA PRO A 4 18.69 -21.15 -28.53
C PRO A 4 17.41 -20.40 -28.27
N SER A 5 16.59 -20.26 -29.31
CA SER A 5 15.18 -19.86 -29.21
C SER A 5 14.38 -21.03 -28.64
N SER A 6 14.29 -21.10 -27.30
CA SER A 6 13.39 -22.05 -26.66
C SER A 6 12.17 -21.26 -26.15
N THR A 7 11.16 -21.13 -27.00
CA THR A 7 9.78 -20.86 -26.58
C THR A 7 9.27 -22.14 -25.92
N ALA A 8 9.52 -22.29 -24.62
CA ALA A 8 8.85 -23.33 -23.83
C ALA A 8 7.35 -23.03 -23.83
N ALA A 9 6.59 -23.79 -24.60
CA ALA A 9 5.14 -23.72 -24.59
C ALA A 9 4.64 -24.06 -23.18
N ALA A 10 3.92 -23.14 -22.54
CA ALA A 10 3.25 -23.41 -21.30
C ALA A 10 2.19 -24.49 -21.53
N THR A 11 2.40 -25.67 -20.93
CA THR A 11 1.47 -26.80 -21.04
C THR A 11 0.33 -26.57 -20.04
N ARG A 12 -0.89 -26.44 -20.56
CA ARG A 12 -2.10 -26.29 -19.75
C ARG A 12 -2.68 -27.69 -19.47
N PRO A 13 -2.65 -28.20 -18.24
CA PRO A 13 -3.45 -29.36 -17.88
C PRO A 13 -4.95 -28.96 -17.85
N PRO A 14 -5.87 -29.87 -18.16
CA PRO A 14 -7.30 -29.58 -18.09
C PRO A 14 -7.71 -29.33 -16.63
N VAL A 15 -8.11 -28.12 -16.32
CA VAL A 15 -8.67 -27.74 -15.01
C VAL A 15 -10.18 -27.83 -15.10
N SER A 16 -10.77 -28.81 -14.44
CA SER A 16 -12.17 -28.80 -14.06
C SER A 16 -12.35 -27.82 -12.90
N ARG A 17 -13.33 -26.92 -13.00
CA ARG A 17 -13.80 -26.15 -11.84
C ARG A 17 -14.11 -27.15 -10.72
N PRO A 18 -13.71 -26.87 -9.47
CA PRO A 18 -14.12 -27.71 -8.37
C PRO A 18 -15.64 -27.65 -8.27
N ASP A 19 -16.31 -28.69 -8.76
CA ASP A 19 -17.68 -28.97 -8.40
C ASP A 19 -17.71 -29.24 -6.90
N GLU A 20 -18.79 -28.80 -6.25
CA GLU A 20 -19.13 -29.02 -4.85
C GLU A 20 -19.01 -30.50 -4.47
N ARG A 21 -17.81 -30.96 -4.14
CA ARG A 21 -17.58 -32.28 -3.54
C ARG A 21 -17.00 -32.06 -2.16
N ASP A 22 -17.87 -32.37 -1.23
CA ASP A 22 -17.61 -32.74 0.15
C ASP A 22 -16.20 -33.32 0.34
N ASN A 23 -15.29 -32.52 0.96
CA ASN A 23 -14.01 -32.98 1.46
C ASN A 23 -13.77 -32.35 2.82
N GLY A 24 -13.65 -33.23 3.80
CA GLY A 24 -13.43 -33.04 5.20
C GLY A 24 -12.71 -31.79 5.65
N GLU A 25 -13.39 -31.04 6.44
CA GLU A 25 -13.00 -30.19 7.57
C GLU A 25 -11.60 -29.56 7.54
N ALA A 26 -11.46 -28.53 6.71
CA ALA A 26 -10.65 -27.37 7.05
C ALA A 26 -11.51 -26.13 6.77
N GLU A 27 -12.36 -25.77 7.72
CA GLU A 27 -13.35 -24.71 7.60
C GLU A 27 -12.68 -23.37 7.27
N ARG A 28 -13.01 -22.82 6.10
CA ARG A 28 -12.88 -21.39 5.85
C ARG A 28 -13.83 -20.67 6.79
N VAL A 29 -13.28 -19.95 7.76
CA VAL A 29 -14.10 -19.11 8.63
C VAL A 29 -14.40 -17.82 7.88
N VAL A 30 -15.64 -17.66 7.45
CA VAL A 30 -16.17 -16.41 6.84
C VAL A 30 -17.11 -15.73 7.84
N ASN A 31 -17.13 -14.39 7.83
CA ASN A 31 -18.13 -13.64 8.59
C ASN A 31 -19.46 -13.57 7.81
N GLU A 32 -20.50 -13.00 8.44
CA GLU A 32 -21.85 -12.80 7.89
C GLU A 32 -21.92 -12.01 6.58
N HIS A 33 -20.81 -11.36 6.18
CA HIS A 33 -20.68 -10.60 4.94
C HIS A 33 -19.83 -11.33 3.88
N GLY A 34 -19.55 -12.64 4.06
CA GLY A 34 -18.76 -13.45 3.12
C GLY A 34 -17.26 -13.21 3.17
N ARG A 35 -16.75 -12.49 4.20
CA ARG A 35 -15.32 -12.17 4.34
C ARG A 35 -14.57 -13.33 4.98
N ILE A 36 -13.47 -13.74 4.34
CA ILE A 36 -12.58 -14.79 4.84
C ILE A 36 -11.82 -14.28 6.07
N LEU A 37 -12.00 -14.91 7.22
CA LEU A 37 -11.31 -14.60 8.48
C LEU A 37 -10.07 -15.48 8.70
N ARG A 38 -10.04 -16.69 8.11
CA ARG A 38 -8.94 -17.65 8.23
C ARG A 38 -8.84 -18.51 6.96
N ASP A 39 -7.65 -18.57 6.35
CA ASP A 39 -7.38 -19.31 5.10
C ASP A 39 -6.07 -20.12 5.22
N ASN A 40 -5.87 -20.86 6.31
CA ASN A 40 -4.71 -21.71 6.52
C ASN A 40 -5.05 -23.17 6.21
N VAL A 41 -5.35 -23.47 4.95
CA VAL A 41 -5.61 -24.85 4.51
C VAL A 41 -4.53 -25.24 3.51
N TYR A 42 -3.78 -26.31 3.84
CA TYR A 42 -2.90 -26.97 2.88
C TYR A 42 -3.79 -27.77 1.92
N GLY A 43 -3.73 -27.42 0.64
CA GLY A 43 -4.54 -28.06 -0.39
C GLY A 43 -3.68 -28.51 -1.60
N THR A 44 -4.34 -29.00 -2.61
CA THR A 44 -3.76 -29.30 -3.91
C THR A 44 -3.29 -28.02 -4.62
N ILE A 45 -2.43 -28.15 -5.65
CA ILE A 45 -2.01 -27.01 -6.48
C ILE A 45 -3.23 -26.29 -7.07
N ASP A 46 -4.25 -27.03 -7.48
CA ASP A 46 -5.49 -26.47 -8.02
C ASP A 46 -6.19 -25.55 -7.00
N GLU A 47 -6.29 -25.98 -5.74
CA GLU A 47 -6.88 -25.15 -4.68
C GLU A 47 -6.02 -23.91 -4.38
N ASP A 48 -4.69 -24.02 -4.41
CA ASP A 48 -3.80 -22.87 -4.21
C ASP A 48 -3.94 -21.84 -5.33
N VAL A 49 -4.07 -22.27 -6.59
CA VAL A 49 -4.29 -21.38 -7.73
C VAL A 49 -5.52 -20.48 -7.51
N TRP A 50 -6.65 -21.07 -7.13
CA TRP A 50 -7.90 -20.34 -6.96
C TRP A 50 -7.93 -19.44 -5.71
N ARG A 51 -7.03 -19.65 -4.75
CA ARG A 51 -6.87 -18.77 -3.58
C ARG A 51 -6.03 -17.53 -3.88
N ARG A 52 -5.19 -17.57 -4.93
CA ARG A 52 -4.34 -16.43 -5.31
C ARG A 52 -5.18 -15.25 -5.80
N ASP A 53 -4.57 -14.08 -5.79
CA ASP A 53 -5.23 -12.84 -6.20
C ASP A 53 -5.21 -12.64 -7.72
N PHE A 54 -4.04 -12.60 -8.34
CA PHE A 54 -3.88 -12.24 -9.74
C PHE A 54 -3.29 -13.40 -10.55
N THR A 55 -3.72 -13.51 -11.82
CA THR A 55 -3.25 -14.52 -12.75
C THR A 55 -1.73 -14.52 -12.89
N ALA A 56 -1.11 -13.32 -12.94
CA ALA A 56 0.33 -13.15 -12.99
C ALA A 56 1.08 -13.73 -11.78
N ASN A 57 0.41 -13.92 -10.64
CA ASN A 57 0.97 -14.52 -9.42
C ASN A 57 0.70 -16.01 -9.28
N ALA A 58 0.03 -16.63 -10.26
CA ALA A 58 -0.38 -18.04 -10.26
C ALA A 58 0.41 -18.89 -11.27
N LEU A 59 1.63 -18.50 -11.56
CA LEU A 59 2.59 -19.28 -12.34
C LEU A 59 3.42 -20.14 -11.38
N TYR A 60 3.59 -21.40 -11.72
CA TYR A 60 4.35 -22.38 -10.95
C TYR A 60 5.53 -22.90 -11.76
N TYR A 61 6.71 -22.83 -11.17
CA TYR A 61 7.92 -23.34 -11.78
C TYR A 61 8.24 -24.72 -11.24
N ASN A 62 8.31 -25.71 -12.13
CA ASN A 62 8.71 -27.07 -11.77
C ASN A 62 10.23 -27.23 -11.91
N ILE A 63 10.90 -27.47 -10.79
CA ILE A 63 12.36 -27.62 -10.73
C ILE A 63 12.86 -28.95 -11.32
N ALA A 64 12.00 -29.95 -11.50
CA ALA A 64 12.38 -31.26 -11.98
C ALA A 64 12.60 -31.28 -13.50
N ASP A 65 11.81 -30.53 -14.25
CA ASP A 65 11.83 -30.45 -15.71
C ASP A 65 11.95 -29.03 -16.27
N PHE A 66 12.09 -28.03 -15.38
CA PHE A 66 12.19 -26.61 -15.70
C PHE A 66 10.97 -26.04 -16.45
N SER A 67 9.82 -26.71 -16.36
CA SER A 67 8.59 -26.26 -16.97
C SER A 67 7.90 -25.16 -16.14
N VAL A 68 7.08 -24.33 -16.80
CA VAL A 68 6.20 -23.36 -16.14
C VAL A 68 4.76 -23.84 -16.32
N TRP A 69 4.06 -24.02 -15.21
CA TRP A 69 2.67 -24.43 -15.21
C TRP A 69 1.79 -23.24 -15.00
N ASP A 70 0.81 -23.07 -15.88
CA ASP A 70 -0.15 -21.98 -15.89
C ASP A 70 -1.58 -22.54 -15.96
N TYR A 71 -2.32 -22.34 -14.89
CA TYR A 71 -3.69 -22.86 -14.75
C TYR A 71 -4.76 -21.82 -15.10
N VAL A 72 -4.41 -20.52 -15.17
CA VAL A 72 -5.38 -19.41 -15.25
C VAL A 72 -5.07 -18.40 -16.35
N GLY A 73 -4.09 -18.66 -17.20
CA GLY A 73 -3.67 -17.76 -18.28
C GLY A 73 -2.78 -16.61 -17.82
N GLY A 74 -2.06 -16.81 -16.72
CA GLY A 74 -1.17 -15.80 -16.15
C GLY A 74 0.03 -15.47 -17.02
N PHE A 75 0.54 -16.43 -17.81
CA PHE A 75 1.65 -16.20 -18.71
C PHE A 75 1.31 -15.20 -19.81
N GLU A 76 0.15 -15.34 -20.45
CA GLU A 76 -0.32 -14.41 -21.47
C GLU A 76 -0.58 -13.03 -20.86
N ASP A 77 -1.15 -12.95 -19.65
CA ASP A 77 -1.37 -11.69 -18.95
C ASP A 77 -0.07 -10.96 -18.61
N VAL A 78 0.98 -11.70 -18.21
CA VAL A 78 2.32 -11.15 -17.99
C VAL A 78 2.92 -10.60 -19.28
N LEU A 79 2.84 -11.34 -20.40
CA LEU A 79 3.31 -10.88 -21.70
C LEU A 79 2.57 -9.63 -22.18
N ALA A 80 1.25 -9.59 -21.96
CA ALA A 80 0.40 -8.45 -22.29
C ALA A 80 0.53 -7.28 -21.27
N ARG A 81 1.33 -7.43 -20.21
CA ARG A 81 1.41 -6.49 -19.09
C ARG A 81 0.05 -6.16 -18.50
N ARG A 82 -0.78 -7.15 -18.32
CA ARG A 82 -2.14 -7.04 -17.84
C ARG A 82 -2.27 -7.59 -16.42
N LEU A 83 -2.92 -6.85 -15.54
CA LEU A 83 -3.24 -7.25 -14.19
C LEU A 83 -4.69 -7.71 -14.14
N LYS A 84 -4.88 -9.03 -14.06
CA LYS A 84 -6.19 -9.66 -14.05
C LYS A 84 -6.39 -10.45 -12.77
N LEU A 85 -7.54 -10.25 -12.12
CA LEU A 85 -7.94 -10.95 -10.90
C LEU A 85 -8.44 -12.36 -11.25
N ILE A 86 -8.09 -13.36 -10.45
CA ILE A 86 -8.57 -14.74 -10.64
C ILE A 86 -9.99 -14.84 -10.10
N GLY A 87 -10.91 -15.37 -10.91
CA GLY A 87 -12.33 -15.48 -10.58
C GLY A 87 -13.11 -14.21 -10.90
N ASP A 88 -14.32 -14.08 -10.30
CA ASP A 88 -15.16 -12.90 -10.48
C ASP A 88 -14.65 -11.73 -9.62
N PRO A 89 -14.25 -10.59 -10.22
CA PRO A 89 -13.61 -9.52 -9.49
C PRO A 89 -14.48 -8.90 -8.39
N GLU A 90 -15.80 -8.76 -8.60
CA GLU A 90 -16.69 -8.20 -7.59
C GLU A 90 -16.74 -9.09 -6.35
N THR A 91 -16.95 -10.39 -6.53
CA THR A 91 -16.94 -11.39 -5.47
C THR A 91 -15.60 -11.38 -4.73
N ARG A 92 -14.49 -11.37 -5.47
CA ARG A 92 -13.14 -11.41 -4.92
C ARG A 92 -12.79 -10.17 -4.09
N TYR A 93 -13.25 -8.99 -4.48
CA TYR A 93 -13.07 -7.77 -3.70
C TYR A 93 -13.96 -7.72 -2.45
N ARG A 94 -15.16 -8.32 -2.50
CA ARG A 94 -16.02 -8.46 -1.32
C ARG A 94 -15.46 -9.45 -0.30
N GLU A 95 -14.90 -10.56 -0.76
CA GLU A 95 -14.20 -11.55 0.10
C GLU A 95 -13.01 -10.91 0.84
N ASP A 96 -12.19 -10.15 0.12
CA ASP A 96 -11.01 -9.50 0.66
C ASP A 96 -10.76 -8.13 0.00
N PRO A 97 -11.29 -7.04 0.60
CA PRO A 97 -11.13 -5.69 0.06
C PRO A 97 -9.67 -5.23 -0.08
N VAL A 98 -8.73 -5.83 0.66
CA VAL A 98 -7.29 -5.51 0.55
C VAL A 98 -6.76 -5.85 -0.84
N ARG A 99 -7.41 -6.72 -1.60
CA ARG A 99 -7.04 -7.00 -3.00
C ARG A 99 -7.07 -5.75 -3.88
N MET A 100 -7.92 -4.74 -3.58
CA MET A 100 -7.89 -3.45 -4.28
C MET A 100 -6.58 -2.68 -4.02
N LEU A 101 -6.07 -2.69 -2.80
CA LEU A 101 -4.77 -2.08 -2.48
C LEU A 101 -3.60 -2.89 -3.08
N ARG A 102 -3.72 -4.21 -3.10
CA ARG A 102 -2.73 -5.09 -3.75
C ARG A 102 -2.71 -4.87 -5.27
N ALA A 103 -3.87 -4.68 -5.90
CA ALA A 103 -3.99 -4.31 -7.30
C ALA A 103 -3.25 -2.99 -7.58
N ALA A 104 -3.53 -1.94 -6.80
CA ALA A 104 -2.87 -0.65 -6.92
C ALA A 104 -1.34 -0.76 -6.73
N ARG A 105 -0.89 -1.59 -5.79
CA ARG A 105 0.54 -1.83 -5.56
C ARG A 105 1.21 -2.55 -6.74
N PHE A 106 0.56 -3.54 -7.34
CA PHE A 106 1.11 -4.25 -8.49
C PHE A 106 1.10 -3.38 -9.75
N GLU A 107 0.06 -2.58 -9.99
CA GLU A 107 0.07 -1.57 -11.04
C GLU A 107 1.25 -0.61 -10.89
N ALA A 108 1.44 -0.04 -9.71
CA ALA A 108 2.53 0.88 -9.41
C ALA A 108 3.91 0.25 -9.56
N LYS A 109 4.06 -1.03 -9.16
CA LYS A 109 5.33 -1.75 -9.17
C LYS A 109 5.71 -2.28 -10.56
N LEU A 110 4.75 -2.82 -11.30
CA LEU A 110 4.99 -3.54 -12.54
C LEU A 110 4.72 -2.67 -13.77
N GLY A 111 3.97 -1.56 -13.62
CA GLY A 111 3.48 -0.76 -14.73
C GLY A 111 2.51 -1.54 -15.63
N PHE A 112 1.77 -2.50 -15.07
CA PHE A 112 0.77 -3.26 -15.77
C PHE A 112 -0.55 -2.49 -15.80
N SER A 113 -1.31 -2.63 -16.88
CA SER A 113 -2.68 -2.10 -16.97
C SER A 113 -3.67 -3.09 -16.40
N TYR A 114 -4.76 -2.62 -15.80
CA TYR A 114 -5.82 -3.52 -15.39
C TYR A 114 -6.55 -4.15 -16.56
N ASP A 115 -6.94 -5.41 -16.40
CA ASP A 115 -8.07 -5.97 -17.14
C ASP A 115 -9.33 -5.15 -16.80
N PRO A 116 -10.17 -4.77 -17.78
CA PRO A 116 -11.34 -3.92 -17.54
C PRO A 116 -12.27 -4.46 -16.44
N ALA A 117 -12.53 -5.77 -16.43
CA ALA A 117 -13.38 -6.39 -15.41
C ALA A 117 -12.76 -6.31 -14.00
N THR A 118 -11.42 -6.29 -13.91
CA THR A 118 -10.69 -6.11 -12.64
C THR A 118 -10.77 -4.66 -12.14
N ALA A 119 -10.76 -3.67 -13.04
CA ALA A 119 -10.80 -2.25 -12.67
C ALA A 119 -12.20 -1.77 -12.29
N GLU A 120 -13.21 -2.19 -13.03
CA GLU A 120 -14.58 -1.67 -12.95
C GLU A 120 -15.17 -1.65 -11.54
N PRO A 121 -15.08 -2.74 -10.72
CA PRO A 121 -15.71 -2.75 -9.41
C PRO A 121 -15.00 -1.90 -8.34
N ILE A 122 -13.74 -1.48 -8.55
CA ILE A 122 -12.92 -0.80 -7.53
C ILE A 122 -13.63 0.47 -7.03
N GLY A 123 -14.13 1.30 -7.95
CA GLY A 123 -14.79 2.55 -7.61
C GLY A 123 -16.02 2.38 -6.71
N ALA A 124 -16.83 1.35 -6.98
CA ALA A 124 -18.04 1.05 -6.21
C ALA A 124 -17.74 0.36 -4.86
N LEU A 125 -16.67 -0.46 -4.82
CA LEU A 125 -16.37 -1.33 -3.67
C LEU A 125 -15.29 -0.77 -2.73
N ARG A 126 -14.60 0.33 -3.09
CA ARG A 126 -13.50 0.89 -2.30
C ARG A 126 -13.85 1.15 -0.83
N GLU A 127 -15.10 1.51 -0.53
CA GLU A 127 -15.54 1.77 0.84
C GLU A 127 -15.51 0.52 1.74
N LEU A 128 -15.49 -0.69 1.15
CA LEU A 128 -15.30 -1.94 1.90
C LEU A 128 -13.97 -2.00 2.65
N LEU A 129 -12.96 -1.23 2.21
CA LEU A 129 -11.70 -1.07 2.94
C LEU A 129 -11.92 -0.55 4.37
N ALA A 130 -13.01 0.16 4.62
CA ALA A 130 -13.35 0.64 5.96
C ALA A 130 -13.55 -0.49 6.97
N GLY A 131 -13.99 -1.66 6.52
CA GLY A 131 -14.17 -2.85 7.35
C GLY A 131 -12.90 -3.69 7.53
N VAL A 132 -11.76 -3.35 6.92
CA VAL A 132 -10.50 -4.09 7.07
C VAL A 132 -9.83 -3.74 8.40
N PRO A 133 -9.24 -4.70 9.15
CA PRO A 133 -8.49 -4.41 10.36
C PRO A 133 -7.39 -3.38 10.12
N ALA A 134 -7.34 -2.34 10.96
CA ALA A 134 -6.41 -1.22 10.81
C ALA A 134 -4.92 -1.64 10.83
N ALA A 135 -4.58 -2.71 11.54
CA ALA A 135 -3.22 -3.28 11.53
C ALA A 135 -2.86 -3.83 10.14
N ARG A 136 -3.80 -4.50 9.47
CA ARG A 136 -3.59 -5.03 8.12
C ARG A 136 -3.45 -3.89 7.10
N LEU A 137 -4.24 -2.81 7.24
CA LEU A 137 -4.10 -1.62 6.40
C LEU A 137 -2.78 -0.90 6.64
N PHE A 138 -2.25 -0.90 7.87
CA PHE A 138 -0.91 -0.39 8.16
C PHE A 138 0.16 -1.17 7.39
N ASP A 139 0.13 -2.52 7.43
CA ASP A 139 1.10 -3.35 6.71
C ASP A 139 1.04 -3.14 5.18
N GLU A 140 -0.16 -3.03 4.60
CA GLU A 140 -0.29 -2.73 3.17
C GLU A 140 0.15 -1.30 2.85
N THR A 141 -0.06 -0.33 3.74
CA THR A 141 0.47 1.04 3.57
C THR A 141 2.00 1.02 3.48
N LEU A 142 2.69 0.26 4.33
CA LEU A 142 4.15 0.11 4.23
C LEU A 142 4.58 -0.53 2.91
N LYS A 143 3.87 -1.56 2.44
CA LYS A 143 4.16 -2.22 1.15
C LYS A 143 3.92 -1.31 -0.04
N LEU A 144 2.92 -0.42 0.03
CA LEU A 144 2.63 0.57 -1.01
C LEU A 144 3.73 1.62 -1.13
N PHE A 145 4.26 2.10 -0.01
CA PHE A 145 5.11 3.29 0.01
C PHE A 145 6.60 3.04 0.30
N LEU A 146 6.98 1.88 0.85
CA LEU A 146 8.36 1.60 1.27
C LEU A 146 9.03 0.47 0.46
N THR A 147 8.56 0.21 -0.77
CA THR A 147 9.11 -0.86 -1.64
C THR A 147 9.73 -0.32 -2.93
N GLY A 148 10.04 0.97 -2.99
CA GLY A 148 10.73 1.61 -4.13
C GLY A 148 9.80 2.09 -5.25
N HIS A 149 8.49 2.11 -5.01
CA HIS A 149 7.44 2.53 -5.95
C HIS A 149 6.40 3.46 -5.28
N GLY A 150 6.76 4.13 -4.18
CA GLY A 150 5.84 4.94 -3.37
C GLY A 150 5.24 6.10 -4.15
N THR A 151 6.03 6.74 -5.01
CA THR A 151 5.53 7.83 -5.87
C THR A 151 4.46 7.35 -6.85
N SER A 152 4.69 6.22 -7.52
CA SER A 152 3.71 5.60 -8.43
C SER A 152 2.50 5.10 -7.66
N SER A 153 2.69 4.52 -6.46
CA SER A 153 1.59 4.07 -5.60
C SER A 153 0.67 5.23 -5.21
N LEU A 154 1.22 6.40 -4.87
CA LEU A 154 0.41 7.60 -4.59
C LEU A 154 -0.46 7.98 -5.78
N ALA A 155 0.10 8.00 -6.98
CA ALA A 155 -0.63 8.34 -8.22
C ALA A 155 -1.76 7.35 -8.49
N VAL A 156 -1.49 6.05 -8.41
CA VAL A 156 -2.47 4.97 -8.63
C VAL A 156 -3.58 5.01 -7.59
N LEU A 157 -3.24 5.15 -6.30
CA LEU A 157 -4.25 5.25 -5.23
C LEU A 157 -5.20 6.44 -5.43
N ARG A 158 -4.68 7.58 -5.92
CA ARG A 158 -5.51 8.75 -6.23
C ARG A 158 -6.40 8.49 -7.45
N ALA A 159 -5.84 7.92 -8.51
CA ALA A 159 -6.59 7.63 -9.74
C ALA A 159 -7.81 6.73 -9.50
N HIS A 160 -7.70 5.77 -8.58
CA HIS A 160 -8.77 4.84 -8.22
C HIS A 160 -9.61 5.27 -7.00
N GLY A 161 -9.34 6.46 -6.42
CA GLY A 161 -10.05 6.96 -5.22
C GLY A 161 -9.83 6.10 -3.97
N LEU A 162 -8.73 5.34 -3.92
CA LEU A 162 -8.38 4.47 -2.79
C LEU A 162 -7.66 5.24 -1.69
N LEU A 163 -7.01 6.37 -2.03
CA LEU A 163 -6.26 7.17 -1.06
C LEU A 163 -7.18 7.78 0.00
N GLU A 164 -8.34 8.28 -0.41
CA GLU A 164 -9.33 8.92 0.45
C GLU A 164 -9.94 7.94 1.45
N VAL A 165 -10.01 6.67 1.08
CA VAL A 165 -10.51 5.61 1.97
C VAL A 165 -9.42 5.10 2.89
N LEU A 166 -8.19 4.92 2.38
CA LEU A 166 -7.04 4.43 3.16
C LEU A 166 -6.54 5.49 4.16
N LEU A 167 -6.36 6.73 3.71
CA LEU A 167 -5.81 7.86 4.48
C LEU A 167 -6.71 9.11 4.29
N PRO A 168 -7.91 9.15 4.92
CA PRO A 168 -8.93 10.15 4.62
C PRO A 168 -8.49 11.60 4.79
N ASN A 169 -7.69 11.91 5.81
CA ASN A 169 -7.18 13.26 6.05
C ASN A 169 -6.13 13.68 5.01
N VAL A 170 -5.28 12.75 4.56
CA VAL A 170 -4.29 12.98 3.50
C VAL A 170 -4.98 13.16 2.15
N GLY A 171 -5.91 12.26 1.79
CA GLY A 171 -6.66 12.33 0.54
C GLY A 171 -7.44 13.65 0.43
N ARG A 172 -8.19 14.02 1.48
CA ARG A 172 -8.93 15.31 1.53
C ARG A 172 -8.01 16.53 1.42
N PHE A 173 -6.83 16.50 2.07
CA PHE A 173 -5.86 17.57 1.95
C PHE A 173 -5.40 17.74 0.51
N LEU A 174 -4.96 16.66 -0.14
CA LEU A 174 -4.45 16.69 -1.52
C LEU A 174 -5.53 17.06 -2.55
N ALA A 175 -6.78 16.64 -2.33
CA ALA A 175 -7.91 17.04 -3.16
C ALA A 175 -8.24 18.53 -3.04
N LYS A 176 -8.12 19.10 -1.82
CA LYS A 176 -8.41 20.52 -1.56
C LYS A 176 -7.30 21.46 -2.02
N TYR A 177 -6.04 21.01 -1.97
CA TYR A 177 -4.86 21.84 -2.28
C TYR A 177 -3.96 21.19 -3.35
N PRO A 178 -4.47 20.94 -4.57
CA PRO A 178 -3.69 20.32 -5.63
C PRO A 178 -2.53 21.22 -6.06
N GLY A 179 -1.36 20.64 -6.31
CA GLY A 179 -0.15 21.34 -6.73
C GLY A 179 0.51 22.21 -5.66
N SER A 180 0.04 22.14 -4.41
CA SER A 180 0.58 22.92 -3.29
C SER A 180 2.06 22.59 -3.00
N PRO A 181 2.79 23.49 -2.32
CA PRO A 181 4.14 23.18 -1.86
C PRO A 181 4.22 21.92 -1.00
N VAL A 182 3.17 21.64 -0.22
CA VAL A 182 3.07 20.45 0.63
C VAL A 182 2.91 19.17 -0.20
N GLU A 183 2.10 19.18 -1.26
CA GLU A 183 2.02 18.05 -2.19
C GLU A 183 3.37 17.80 -2.87
N LYS A 184 4.07 18.86 -3.29
CA LYS A 184 5.43 18.74 -3.86
C LYS A 184 6.43 18.17 -2.84
N LEU A 185 6.34 18.57 -1.58
CA LEU A 185 7.14 18.00 -0.48
C LEU A 185 6.87 16.51 -0.31
N LEU A 186 5.60 16.11 -0.29
CA LEU A 186 5.19 14.70 -0.18
C LEU A 186 5.77 13.88 -1.36
N VAL A 187 5.56 14.34 -2.60
CA VAL A 187 6.07 13.67 -3.80
C VAL A 187 7.59 13.55 -3.75
N ARG A 188 8.32 14.65 -3.38
CA ARG A 188 9.77 14.61 -3.26
C ARG A 188 10.25 13.67 -2.16
N GLY A 189 9.55 13.62 -1.02
CA GLY A 189 9.86 12.70 0.06
C GLY A 189 9.68 11.24 -0.35
N LEU A 190 8.62 10.93 -1.12
CA LEU A 190 8.42 9.59 -1.69
C LEU A 190 9.48 9.25 -2.75
N GLN A 191 9.87 10.19 -3.63
CA GLN A 191 10.96 9.98 -4.59
C GLN A 191 12.27 9.63 -3.88
N ASN A 192 12.64 10.40 -2.85
CA ASN A 192 13.84 10.10 -2.05
C ASN A 192 13.75 8.73 -1.38
N THR A 193 12.57 8.34 -0.89
CA THR A 193 12.33 7.00 -0.32
C THR A 193 12.52 5.92 -1.37
N ASP A 194 11.96 6.10 -2.56
CA ASP A 194 12.09 5.15 -3.69
C ASP A 194 13.56 5.00 -4.12
N GLU A 195 14.30 6.12 -4.21
CA GLU A 195 15.74 6.12 -4.52
C GLU A 195 16.56 5.38 -3.46
N ARG A 196 16.24 5.59 -2.17
CA ARG A 196 16.92 4.89 -1.06
C ARG A 196 16.67 3.38 -1.10
N VAL A 197 15.43 2.96 -1.32
CA VAL A 197 15.07 1.54 -1.42
C VAL A 197 15.80 0.88 -2.59
N ARG A 198 15.84 1.53 -3.77
CA ARG A 198 16.58 1.00 -4.93
C ARG A 198 18.08 0.92 -4.71
N ALA A 199 18.62 1.78 -3.83
CA ALA A 199 20.03 1.79 -3.44
C ALA A 199 20.32 0.93 -2.20
N ASP A 200 19.39 0.07 -1.80
CA ASP A 200 19.45 -0.78 -0.60
C ASP A 200 19.79 0.01 0.69
N ARG A 201 19.27 1.23 0.79
CA ARG A 201 19.43 2.09 1.98
C ARG A 201 18.21 2.00 2.87
N PRO A 202 18.37 2.07 4.20
CA PRO A 202 17.25 1.95 5.13
C PRO A 202 16.26 3.10 4.97
N VAL A 203 14.97 2.76 5.06
CA VAL A 203 13.83 3.68 5.12
C VAL A 203 13.01 3.38 6.37
N THR A 204 12.31 4.39 6.90
CA THR A 204 11.58 4.22 8.14
C THR A 204 10.10 4.60 7.98
N PRO A 205 9.17 3.84 8.60
CA PRO A 205 7.77 4.23 8.67
C PRO A 205 7.57 5.62 9.31
N THR A 206 8.43 6.02 10.24
CA THR A 206 8.38 7.35 10.86
C THR A 206 8.46 8.47 9.82
N PHE A 207 9.45 8.41 8.92
CA PHE A 207 9.60 9.40 7.86
C PHE A 207 8.41 9.39 6.90
N LEU A 208 7.97 8.19 6.50
CA LEU A 208 6.78 8.05 5.63
C LEU A 208 5.55 8.74 6.24
N PHE A 209 5.22 8.45 7.49
CA PHE A 209 4.05 9.06 8.12
C PHE A 209 4.24 10.55 8.41
N ALA A 210 5.47 11.02 8.65
CA ALA A 210 5.75 12.45 8.78
C ALA A 210 5.43 13.21 7.49
N ILE A 211 5.83 12.70 6.31
CA ILE A 211 5.54 13.35 5.03
C ILE A 211 4.07 13.20 4.61
N LEU A 212 3.43 12.05 4.86
CA LEU A 212 2.01 11.83 4.57
C LEU A 212 1.12 12.76 5.40
N LEU A 213 1.45 12.95 6.67
CA LEU A 213 0.66 13.74 7.60
C LEU A 213 1.06 15.23 7.63
N TYR A 214 2.08 15.65 6.86
CA TYR A 214 2.58 17.03 6.91
C TYR A 214 1.49 18.06 6.62
N GLY A 215 0.69 17.84 5.57
CA GLY A 215 -0.42 18.71 5.23
C GLY A 215 -1.54 18.72 6.28
N PRO A 216 -2.10 17.56 6.65
CA PRO A 216 -3.05 17.48 7.76
C PRO A 216 -2.58 18.14 9.06
N ILE A 217 -1.32 17.93 9.45
CA ILE A 217 -0.75 18.58 10.65
C ILE A 217 -0.69 20.11 10.48
N GLY A 218 -0.30 20.57 9.28
CA GLY A 218 -0.31 22.02 8.96
C GLY A 218 -1.68 22.65 9.14
N LEU A 219 -2.75 21.99 8.69
CA LEU A 219 -4.13 22.48 8.89
C LEU A 219 -4.53 22.56 10.36
N GLU A 220 -4.11 21.59 11.17
CA GLU A 220 -4.37 21.60 12.62
C GLU A 220 -3.61 22.75 13.31
N ILE A 221 -2.36 23.04 12.88
CA ILE A 221 -1.60 24.19 13.38
C ILE A 221 -2.29 25.50 12.99
N GLU A 222 -2.73 25.62 11.74
CA GLU A 222 -3.40 26.83 11.22
C GLU A 222 -4.76 27.10 11.87
N ALA A 223 -5.37 26.08 12.47
CA ALA A 223 -6.60 26.24 13.26
C ALA A 223 -6.37 26.96 14.61
N ALA A 224 -5.13 27.01 15.09
CA ALA A 224 -4.75 27.78 16.28
C ALA A 224 -4.49 29.27 15.94
N PRO A 225 -4.54 30.18 16.92
CA PRO A 225 -4.12 31.56 16.74
C PRO A 225 -2.70 31.65 16.15
N ARG A 226 -2.50 32.60 15.21
CA ARG A 226 -1.26 32.70 14.43
C ARG A 226 0.01 32.88 15.29
N GLU A 227 -0.13 33.52 16.44
CA GLU A 227 0.94 33.76 17.41
C GLU A 227 1.47 32.43 18.00
N ARG A 228 0.68 31.37 17.94
CA ARG A 228 0.98 30.06 18.51
C ARG A 228 1.46 29.01 17.48
N TRP A 229 1.54 29.35 16.19
CA TRP A 229 1.90 28.38 15.16
C TRP A 229 3.31 27.77 15.36
N ASN A 230 4.23 28.54 15.93
CA ASN A 230 5.59 28.08 16.24
C ASN A 230 5.74 27.60 17.70
N ASP A 231 4.65 27.54 18.45
CA ASP A 231 4.66 26.99 19.79
C ASP A 231 4.76 25.47 19.75
N THR A 232 5.73 24.91 20.46
CA THR A 232 5.97 23.48 20.50
C THR A 232 4.74 22.70 20.99
N GLY A 233 3.98 23.24 21.97
CA GLY A 233 2.75 22.63 22.45
C GLY A 233 1.71 22.52 21.33
N THR A 234 1.45 23.62 20.62
CA THR A 234 0.50 23.67 19.48
C THR A 234 0.90 22.68 18.38
N ILE A 235 2.19 22.61 18.03
CA ILE A 235 2.68 21.66 17.04
C ILE A 235 2.46 20.21 17.50
N LEU A 236 2.75 19.90 18.75
CA LEU A 236 2.59 18.53 19.29
C LEU A 236 1.12 18.13 19.38
N ASP A 237 0.23 19.04 19.76
CA ASP A 237 -1.22 18.79 19.78
C ASP A 237 -1.77 18.54 18.36
N ALA A 238 -1.27 19.28 17.36
CA ALA A 238 -1.61 19.09 15.96
C ALA A 238 -1.16 17.70 15.43
N VAL A 239 0.07 17.30 15.76
CA VAL A 239 0.56 15.96 15.42
C VAL A 239 -0.32 14.87 16.04
N ASP A 240 -0.64 15.01 17.33
CA ASP A 240 -1.46 14.04 18.03
C ASP A 240 -2.88 13.98 17.46
N ALA A 241 -3.45 15.12 17.04
CA ALA A 241 -4.74 15.18 16.36
C ALA A 241 -4.71 14.46 15.00
N ALA A 242 -3.73 14.75 14.16
CA ALA A 242 -3.57 14.12 12.85
C ALA A 242 -3.34 12.61 12.97
N VAL A 243 -2.53 12.16 13.94
CA VAL A 243 -2.30 10.73 14.21
C VAL A 243 -3.59 10.05 14.72
N ARG A 244 -4.32 10.68 15.65
CA ARG A 244 -5.61 10.14 16.10
C ARG A 244 -6.61 9.99 14.95
N ALA A 245 -6.61 10.90 14.00
CA ALA A 245 -7.54 10.88 12.86
C ALA A 245 -7.31 9.69 11.91
N ILE A 246 -6.06 9.19 11.76
CA ILE A 246 -5.78 8.02 10.91
C ILE A 246 -5.89 6.70 11.66
N GLN A 247 -5.82 6.71 12.99
CA GLN A 247 -5.71 5.49 13.82
C GLN A 247 -6.82 4.46 13.57
N PRO A 248 -8.09 4.84 13.34
CA PRO A 248 -9.16 3.89 13.03
C PRO A 248 -8.96 3.18 11.70
N ARG A 249 -8.24 3.79 10.75
CA ARG A 249 -7.99 3.25 9.40
C ARG A 249 -6.64 2.57 9.30
N VAL A 250 -5.59 3.21 9.82
CA VAL A 250 -4.22 2.72 9.77
C VAL A 250 -3.64 2.77 11.17
N SER A 251 -3.54 1.61 11.80
CA SER A 251 -3.05 1.47 13.19
C SER A 251 -1.56 1.76 13.27
N LEU A 252 -1.20 3.06 13.33
CA LEU A 252 0.18 3.49 13.44
C LEU A 252 0.75 3.14 14.83
N PRO A 253 1.75 2.23 14.94
CA PRO A 253 2.33 1.86 16.22
C PRO A 253 2.96 3.06 16.94
N ARG A 254 2.83 3.10 18.28
CA ARG A 254 3.30 4.21 19.12
C ARG A 254 4.78 4.58 18.88
N ARG A 255 5.64 3.60 18.63
CA ARG A 255 7.07 3.83 18.33
C ARG A 255 7.29 4.75 17.12
N PHE A 256 6.42 4.68 16.11
CA PHE A 256 6.51 5.51 14.90
C PHE A 256 5.82 6.87 15.12
N SER A 257 4.66 6.91 15.77
CA SER A 257 3.97 8.17 16.06
C SER A 257 4.78 9.09 16.98
N LEU A 258 5.49 8.54 17.97
CA LEU A 258 6.45 9.31 18.77
C LEU A 258 7.60 9.86 17.92
N GLY A 259 8.09 9.09 16.94
CA GLY A 259 9.09 9.56 16.00
C GLY A 259 8.60 10.71 15.12
N VAL A 260 7.38 10.64 14.60
CA VAL A 260 6.73 11.76 13.88
C VAL A 260 6.68 12.98 14.77
N ARG A 261 6.20 12.82 16.00
CA ARG A 261 6.12 13.88 17.00
C ARG A 261 7.46 14.60 17.24
N ASP A 262 8.54 13.81 17.41
CA ASP A 262 9.88 14.36 17.60
C ASP A 262 10.38 15.12 16.35
N MET A 263 10.09 14.63 15.14
CA MET A 263 10.45 15.32 13.90
C MET A 263 9.78 16.68 13.79
N PHE A 264 8.49 16.77 14.10
CA PHE A 264 7.77 18.05 14.07
C PHE A 264 8.19 18.99 15.20
N ALA A 265 8.50 18.51 16.39
CA ALA A 265 9.02 19.31 17.49
C ALA A 265 10.37 20.00 17.16
N MET A 266 11.11 19.47 16.18
CA MET A 266 12.36 20.05 15.71
C MET A 266 12.18 21.15 14.64
N GLN A 267 11.04 21.22 13.95
CA GLN A 267 10.80 22.15 12.83
C GLN A 267 11.08 23.62 13.18
N PRO A 268 10.60 24.20 14.30
CA PRO A 268 10.88 25.59 14.64
C PRO A 268 12.37 25.92 14.81
N ARG A 269 13.17 24.89 15.18
CA ARG A 269 14.62 25.04 15.32
C ARG A 269 15.35 25.02 13.97
N LEU A 270 14.77 24.34 12.97
CA LEU A 270 15.30 24.29 11.61
C LEU A 270 14.98 25.58 10.86
N GLU A 271 13.78 26.16 11.06
CA GLU A 271 13.36 27.42 10.43
C GLU A 271 14.10 28.63 10.98
N SER A 272 14.50 28.59 12.23
CA SER A 272 15.24 29.69 12.88
C SER A 272 16.54 29.19 13.53
N PRO A 273 17.56 28.83 12.73
CA PRO A 273 18.79 28.24 13.25
C PRO A 273 19.67 29.33 13.92
N ARG A 274 19.32 29.71 15.16
CA ARG A 274 20.11 30.67 15.97
C ARG A 274 20.85 30.00 17.12
N GLY A 275 22.16 30.26 17.22
CA GLY A 275 23.02 29.87 18.35
C GLY A 275 23.44 28.40 18.38
N ARG A 276 24.13 28.01 19.46
CA ARG A 276 24.71 26.65 19.66
C ARG A 276 23.68 25.51 19.65
N ARG A 277 22.40 25.81 19.86
CA ARG A 277 21.32 24.80 19.82
C ARG A 277 21.03 24.34 18.38
N ALA A 278 21.24 25.16 17.37
CA ALA A 278 21.08 24.79 15.96
C ALA A 278 22.16 23.81 15.51
N LEU A 279 23.40 24.00 15.97
CA LEU A 279 24.54 23.11 15.67
C LEU A 279 24.31 21.69 16.23
N ARG A 280 23.66 21.57 17.40
CA ARG A 280 23.31 20.25 18.00
C ARG A 280 22.20 19.50 17.31
N LEU A 281 21.44 20.10 16.36
CA LEU A 281 20.44 19.39 15.57
C LEU A 281 21.07 18.27 14.74
N HIS A 282 22.29 18.50 14.20
CA HIS A 282 23.02 17.49 13.43
C HIS A 282 23.47 16.28 14.26
N GLU A 283 23.54 16.44 15.59
CA GLU A 283 23.89 15.38 16.54
C GLU A 283 22.68 14.50 16.91
N ASN A 284 21.47 14.97 16.61
CA ASN A 284 20.25 14.21 16.90
C ASN A 284 20.16 12.96 16.02
N PRO A 285 20.03 11.74 16.58
CA PRO A 285 19.97 10.50 15.82
C PRO A 285 18.81 10.46 14.79
N ARG A 286 17.77 11.27 14.97
CA ARG A 286 16.62 11.38 14.07
C ARG A 286 16.77 12.41 12.97
N PHE A 287 17.84 13.20 13.01
CA PHE A 287 18.19 14.14 11.95
C PHE A 287 18.98 13.45 10.82
N ARG A 288 19.69 12.36 11.14
CA ARG A 288 20.44 11.51 10.21
C ARG A 288 19.55 10.44 9.57
#